data_ef7ac9d591a883128339507a3da5f03f
#
_entry.id   ef7ac9d591a883128339507a3da5f03f
#
_cell.length_a   1.000
_cell.length_b   1.000
_cell.length_c   1.000
_cell.angle_alpha   90.00
_cell.angle_beta   90.00
_cell.angle_gamma   90.00
#
_symmetry.space_group_name_H-M   'P 1'
#
loop_
_entity.id
_entity.type
_entity.pdbx_description
1 polymer ?
#
loop_
_entity_poly.entity_id
_entity_poly.type
_entity_poly.pdbx_seq_one_letter_code
_entity_poly.pdbx_strand_id
1 'polypeptide(L)' 'ASALGAKALRLDAFKQNPYALRLYERMGYRIVGDVVFRKGPFFLMEKQLG' A
#
# COMPACT_ATOMS: atom_id res chain seq x y z
N ALA A 1 13.10 0.95 8.65
CA ALA A 1 13.40 0.42 8.31
C ALA A 1 14.29 -0.40 8.30
N SER A 2 14.74 -0.87 8.70
CA SER A 2 15.54 -1.47 8.67
C SER A 2 15.68 -2.32 8.28
N ALA A 3 15.53 -2.53 8.13
CA ALA A 3 15.77 -3.13 7.61
C ALA A 3 16.45 -4.14 7.23
N LEU A 4 16.97 -4.75 7.87
CA LEU A 4 17.63 -5.79 7.57
C LEU A 4 16.89 -6.70 6.81
N GLY A 5 17.04 -6.87 5.63
CA GLY A 5 16.37 -7.79 4.78
C GLY A 5 15.06 -7.31 4.25
N ALA A 6 14.67 -6.13 4.58
CA ALA A 6 13.43 -5.59 4.05
C ALA A 6 13.67 -5.13 2.63
N LYS A 7 13.03 -5.77 1.68
CA LYS A 7 13.16 -5.40 0.29
C LYS A 7 11.88 -4.84 -0.29
N ALA A 8 10.91 -4.56 0.56
CA ALA A 8 9.65 -4.01 0.13
C ALA A 8 9.01 -3.25 1.26
N LEU A 9 8.30 -2.20 0.91
CA LEU A 9 7.50 -1.44 1.85
C LEU A 9 6.03 -1.81 1.63
N ARG A 10 5.30 -1.95 2.70
CA ARG A 10 3.88 -2.27 2.62
C ARG A 10 3.06 -1.24 3.36
N LEU A 11 1.90 -0.97 2.84
CA LEU A 11 0.95 -0.07 3.49
C LEU A 11 -0.45 -0.46 3.10
N ASP A 12 -1.42 0.10 3.80
CA ASP A 12 -2.81 -0.06 3.43
C ASP A 12 -3.35 1.33 3.09
N ALA A 13 -4.20 1.39 2.09
CA ALA A 13 -4.80 2.62 1.62
C ALA A 13 -6.29 2.45 1.53
N PHE A 14 -7.03 3.43 2.02
CA PHE A 14 -8.48 3.37 2.05
C PHE A 14 -9.02 3.41 0.62
N LYS A 15 -9.86 2.45 0.27
CA LYS A 15 -10.39 2.36 -1.09
C LYS A 15 -11.20 3.58 -1.50
N GLN A 16 -11.82 4.23 -0.54
CA GLN A 16 -12.64 5.39 -0.84
C GLN A 16 -11.85 6.68 -0.93
N ASN A 17 -10.53 6.59 -0.89
CA ASN A 17 -9.69 7.76 -1.03
C ASN A 17 -8.87 7.63 -2.31
N PRO A 18 -9.43 8.02 -3.45
CA PRO A 18 -8.72 7.86 -4.73
C PRO A 18 -7.46 8.72 -4.83
N TYR A 19 -7.43 9.83 -4.11
CA TYR A 19 -6.25 10.67 -4.11
C TYR A 19 -5.04 9.92 -3.53
N ALA A 20 -5.25 9.24 -2.42
CA ALA A 20 -4.17 8.49 -1.80
C ALA A 20 -3.72 7.32 -2.69
N LEU A 21 -4.68 6.66 -3.33
CA LEU A 21 -4.35 5.55 -4.22
C LEU A 21 -3.49 6.03 -5.38
N ARG A 22 -3.84 7.15 -5.98
CA ARG A 22 -3.05 7.69 -7.07
C ARG A 22 -1.66 8.08 -6.61
N LEU A 23 -1.58 8.70 -5.44
CA LEU A 23 -0.31 9.14 -4.91
C LEU A 23 0.64 7.96 -4.73
N TYR A 24 0.14 6.89 -4.13
CA TYR A 24 0.97 5.73 -3.89
C TYR A 24 1.36 5.02 -5.19
N GLU A 25 0.46 4.99 -6.16
CA GLU A 25 0.81 4.42 -7.46
C GLU A 25 1.94 5.19 -8.11
N ARG A 26 1.90 6.50 -7.99
CA ARG A 26 2.97 7.33 -8.55
C ARG A 26 4.29 7.12 -7.82
N MET A 27 4.24 6.72 -6.58
CA MET A 27 5.43 6.44 -5.81
C MET A 27 6.01 5.06 -6.09
N GLY A 28 5.31 4.26 -6.88
CA GLY A 28 5.79 2.93 -7.21
C GLY A 28 5.12 1.80 -6.47
N TYR A 29 4.11 2.09 -5.67
CA TYR A 29 3.35 1.06 -4.99
C TYR A 29 2.36 0.43 -5.94
N ARG A 30 2.04 -0.82 -5.70
CA ARG A 30 1.01 -1.50 -6.47
C ARG A 30 0.13 -2.29 -5.51
N ILE A 31 -1.08 -2.54 -5.94
CA ILE A 31 -2.05 -3.24 -5.12
C ILE A 31 -1.75 -4.72 -5.16
N VAL A 32 -1.52 -5.31 -4.00
CA VAL A 32 -1.22 -6.73 -3.89
C VAL A 32 -2.33 -7.49 -3.17
N GLY A 33 -3.33 -6.79 -2.65
CA GLY A 33 -4.44 -7.44 -2.00
C GLY A 33 -5.44 -6.42 -1.50
N ASP A 34 -6.49 -6.89 -0.86
CA ASP A 34 -7.46 -6.01 -0.26
C ASP A 34 -7.98 -6.64 1.03
N VAL A 35 -8.41 -5.80 1.94
CA VAL A 35 -8.95 -6.24 3.21
C VAL A 35 -10.10 -5.33 3.60
N VAL A 36 -10.95 -5.82 4.47
CA VAL A 36 -12.05 -5.03 5.00
C VAL A 36 -11.90 -4.97 6.50
N PHE A 37 -11.72 -3.75 6.99
CA PHE A 37 -11.67 -3.51 8.43
C PHE A 37 -13.00 -2.92 8.88
N ARG A 38 -13.15 -2.73 10.17
CA ARG A 38 -14.35 -2.10 10.69
C ARG A 38 -14.56 -0.71 10.11
N LYS A 39 -13.48 -0.03 9.79
CA LYS A 39 -13.55 1.31 9.24
C LYS A 39 -13.88 1.34 7.76
N GLY A 40 -13.82 0.21 7.12
CA GLY A 40 -14.16 0.11 5.71
C GLY A 40 -13.13 -0.69 4.92
N PRO A 41 -13.26 -0.68 3.61
CA PRO A 41 -12.38 -1.46 2.75
C PRO A 41 -11.04 -0.76 2.51
N PHE A 42 -9.96 -1.52 2.49
CA PHE A 42 -8.62 -1.01 2.24
C PHE A 42 -7.93 -1.88 1.21
N PHE A 43 -7.05 -1.26 0.44
CA PHE A 43 -6.15 -2.00 -0.44
C PHE A 43 -4.83 -2.19 0.28
N LEU A 44 -4.25 -3.38 0.12
CA LEU A 44 -2.88 -3.61 0.56
C LEU A 44 -1.97 -3.27 -0.61
N MET A 45 -1.03 -2.40 -0.36
CA MET A 45 -0.11 -1.95 -1.41
C MET A 45 1.33 -2.25 -1.01
N GLU A 46 2.15 -2.49 -2.00
CA GLU A 46 3.54 -2.84 -1.77
C GLU A 46 4.42 -2.15 -2.79
N LYS A 47 5.56 -1.69 -2.35
CA LYS A 47 6.56 -1.09 -3.22
C LYS A 47 7.85 -1.87 -3.07
N GLN A 48 8.39 -2.30 -4.19
CA GLN A 48 9.67 -2.99 -4.20
C GLN A 48 10.81 -2.00 -4.07
N LEU A 49 11.75 -2.34 -3.23
CA LEU A 49 12.89 -1.45 -2.97
C LEU A 49 14.15 -1.84 -3.73
N GLY A 50 14.18 -3.00 -4.23
CA GLY A 50 15.39 -3.43 -4.88
C GLY A 50 15.29 -3.64 -6.36
#